data_17b1be76f2336b35b9fd9ff2da7ffc10
#
_entry.id   17b1be76f2336b35b9fd9ff2da7ffc10
#
_cell.length_a   1.000
_cell.length_b   1.000
_cell.length_c   1.000
_cell.angle_alpha   90.00
_cell.angle_beta   90.00
_cell.angle_gamma   90.00
#
_symmetry.space_group_name_H-M   'P 1'
#
loop_
_entity.id
_entity.type
_entity.pdbx_description
1 polymer ?
#
loop_
_entity_poly.entity_id
_entity_poly.type
_entity_poly.pdbx_seq_one_letter_code
_entity_poly.pdbx_strand_id
1 'polypeptide(L)' 'MGDPQPLRDVMAAYRLLLTAEEAANVLRIGRTTVYALMKSGELRPVHIGRSCRIPQAEVERYVHRLQALPSRPQPSPDAA' A
#
# COMPACT_ATOMS: atom_id res chain seq x y z
N MET A 1 7.00 23.77 -22.69
CA MET A 1 6.61 23.35 -22.11
C MET A 1 7.15 22.71 -21.23
N GLY A 2 7.47 22.92 -20.66
CA GLY A 2 7.97 22.49 -19.77
C GLY A 2 7.59 21.37 -19.36
N ASP A 3 8.10 20.66 -19.37
CA ASP A 3 7.69 19.67 -19.07
C ASP A 3 7.86 19.35 -17.75
N PRO A 4 7.02 19.10 -17.01
CA PRO A 4 7.11 18.82 -15.66
C PRO A 4 7.53 17.40 -15.41
N GLN A 5 8.07 16.78 -16.41
CA GLN A 5 8.43 15.45 -16.28
C GLN A 5 9.32 15.14 -15.15
N PRO A 6 10.39 15.81 -14.93
CA PRO A 6 11.27 15.50 -13.83
C PRO A 6 10.55 15.58 -12.49
N LEU A 7 9.77 16.62 -12.33
CA LEU A 7 9.06 16.78 -11.10
C LEU A 7 8.00 15.71 -10.97
N ARG A 8 7.36 15.40 -12.05
CA ARG A 8 6.34 14.41 -12.05
C ARG A 8 6.90 13.02 -11.72
N ASP A 9 8.05 12.71 -12.22
CA ASP A 9 8.68 11.46 -11.95
C ASP A 9 9.05 11.35 -10.49
N VAL A 10 9.53 12.43 -9.92
CA VAL A 10 9.88 12.44 -8.52
C VAL A 10 8.62 12.23 -7.68
N MET A 11 7.54 12.90 -8.04
CA MET A 11 6.31 12.75 -7.30
C MET A 11 5.76 11.34 -7.44
N ALA A 12 5.93 10.74 -8.58
CA ALA A 12 5.47 9.39 -8.75
C ALA A 12 6.27 8.42 -7.90
N ALA A 13 7.55 8.68 -7.75
CA ALA A 13 8.39 7.82 -6.95
C ALA A 13 8.09 7.97 -5.47
N TYR A 14 7.64 9.16 -5.07
CA TYR A 14 7.35 9.41 -3.68
C TYR A 14 5.90 9.72 -3.48
N ARG A 15 5.04 8.83 -3.82
CA ARG A 15 3.62 9.07 -3.66
C ARG A 15 3.30 9.05 -2.19
N LEU A 16 2.85 10.17 -1.69
CA LEU A 16 2.51 10.27 -0.29
C LEU A 16 1.22 9.53 0.03
N LEU A 17 0.28 9.56 -0.89
CA LEU A 17 -1.00 8.93 -0.69
C LEU A 17 -1.32 8.04 -1.87
N LEU A 18 -1.89 6.90 -1.58
CA LEU A 18 -2.23 5.93 -2.60
C LEU A 18 -3.72 5.66 -2.60
N THR A 19 -4.26 5.39 -3.75
CA THR A 19 -5.61 4.84 -3.80
C THR A 19 -5.53 3.38 -3.39
N ALA A 20 -6.68 2.80 -3.12
CA ALA A 20 -6.70 1.38 -2.78
C ALA A 20 -6.13 0.55 -3.92
N GLU A 21 -6.40 0.96 -5.14
CA GLU A 21 -5.91 0.25 -6.28
C GLU A 21 -4.40 0.33 -6.37
N GLU A 22 -3.86 1.51 -6.12
CA GLU A 22 -2.43 1.69 -6.14
C GLU A 22 -1.76 0.90 -5.01
N ALA A 23 -2.38 0.88 -3.85
CA ALA A 23 -1.83 0.11 -2.75
C ALA A 23 -1.84 -1.37 -3.08
N ALA A 24 -2.90 -1.83 -3.74
CA ALA A 24 -2.97 -3.22 -4.16
C ALA A 24 -1.83 -3.56 -5.11
N ASN A 25 -1.56 -2.65 -6.03
CA ASN A 25 -0.47 -2.86 -6.98
C ASN A 25 0.87 -2.88 -6.29
N VAL A 26 1.08 -1.98 -5.35
CA VAL A 26 2.33 -1.90 -4.63
C VAL A 26 2.55 -3.15 -3.79
N LEU A 27 1.51 -3.60 -3.13
CA LEU A 27 1.60 -4.78 -2.29
C LEU A 27 1.44 -6.07 -3.08
N ARG A 28 1.05 -5.95 -4.32
CA ARG A 28 0.86 -7.09 -5.21
C ARG A 28 -0.20 -8.04 -4.68
N ILE A 29 -1.28 -7.48 -4.23
CA ILE A 29 -2.43 -8.25 -3.75
C ILE A 29 -3.66 -7.70 -4.42
N GLY A 30 -4.76 -8.37 -4.24
CA GLY A 30 -5.99 -7.91 -4.86
C GLY A 30 -6.61 -6.75 -4.10
N ARG A 31 -7.44 -6.00 -4.78
CA ARG A 31 -8.13 -4.86 -4.17
C ARG A 31 -9.01 -5.31 -3.02
N THR A 32 -9.63 -6.45 -3.15
CA THR A 32 -10.48 -6.98 -2.10
C THR A 32 -9.69 -7.17 -0.81
N THR A 33 -8.46 -7.65 -0.94
CA THR A 33 -7.60 -7.82 0.22
C THR A 33 -7.24 -6.48 0.85
N VAL A 34 -6.98 -5.48 0.00
CA VAL A 34 -6.67 -4.15 0.53
C VAL A 34 -7.86 -3.61 1.32
N TYR A 35 -9.07 -3.75 0.78
CA TYR A 35 -10.24 -3.27 1.49
C TYR A 35 -10.44 -4.04 2.80
N ALA A 36 -10.14 -5.31 2.81
CA ALA A 36 -10.24 -6.09 4.03
C ALA A 36 -9.23 -5.59 5.07
N LEU A 37 -8.01 -5.26 4.63
CA LEU A 37 -7.01 -4.73 5.54
C LEU A 37 -7.40 -3.37 6.08
N MET A 38 -8.05 -2.57 5.26
CA MET A 38 -8.53 -1.28 5.71
C MET A 38 -9.64 -1.46 6.73
N LYS A 39 -10.51 -2.42 6.49
CA LYS A 39 -11.61 -2.65 7.37
C LYS A 39 -11.13 -3.20 8.71
N SER A 40 -10.12 -4.02 8.70
CA SER A 40 -9.60 -4.59 9.93
C SER A 40 -8.71 -3.62 10.68
N GLY A 41 -8.36 -2.51 10.08
CA GLY A 41 -7.51 -1.52 10.73
C GLY A 41 -6.02 -1.76 10.52
N GLU A 42 -5.66 -2.73 9.72
CA GLU A 42 -4.24 -2.98 9.48
C GLU A 42 -3.64 -1.98 8.52
N LEU A 43 -4.44 -1.45 7.62
CA LEU A 43 -4.03 -0.35 6.78
C LEU A 43 -4.99 0.77 7.06
N ARG A 44 -4.50 1.84 7.67
CA ARG A 44 -5.37 2.93 8.07
C ARG A 44 -5.41 3.98 6.99
N PRO A 45 -6.56 4.21 6.40
CA PRO A 45 -6.66 5.24 5.37
C PRO A 45 -6.85 6.60 5.99
N VAL A 46 -6.63 7.62 5.19
CA VAL A 46 -6.98 8.98 5.57
C VAL A 46 -8.01 9.47 4.59
N HIS A 47 -8.81 10.38 5.04
CA HIS A 47 -9.86 10.95 4.21
C HIS A 47 -9.57 12.42 3.97
N ILE A 48 -9.60 12.82 2.72
CA ILE A 48 -9.44 14.21 2.35
C ILE A 48 -10.69 14.55 1.58
N GLY A 49 -11.60 15.30 2.20
CA GLY A 49 -12.88 15.53 1.59
C GLY A 49 -13.57 14.22 1.40
N ARG A 50 -13.90 13.88 0.19
CA ARG A 50 -14.56 12.63 -0.11
C ARG A 50 -13.59 11.57 -0.58
N SER A 51 -12.33 11.90 -0.63
CA SER A 51 -11.35 10.97 -1.12
C SER A 51 -10.77 10.15 0.00
N CYS A 52 -10.69 8.87 -0.22
CA CYS A 52 -10.08 7.96 0.74
C CYS A 52 -8.76 7.54 0.17
N ARG A 53 -7.70 7.74 0.92
CA ARG A 53 -6.36 7.41 0.44
C ARG A 53 -5.59 6.68 1.53
N ILE A 54 -4.62 5.90 1.11
CA ILE A 54 -3.79 5.16 2.05
C ILE A 54 -2.41 5.78 2.01
N PRO A 55 -1.93 6.33 3.13
CA PRO A 55 -0.59 6.91 3.13
C PRO A 55 0.45 5.86 2.80
N GLN A 56 1.43 6.26 2.03
CA GLN A 56 2.50 5.34 1.70
C GLN A 56 3.19 4.84 2.97
N ALA A 57 3.30 5.71 3.96
CA ALA A 57 3.91 5.32 5.23
C ALA A 57 3.14 4.19 5.89
N GLU A 58 1.82 4.15 5.71
CA GLU A 58 1.01 3.07 6.27
C GLU A 58 1.32 1.76 5.58
N VAL A 59 1.50 1.80 4.27
CA VAL A 59 1.83 0.60 3.53
C VAL A 59 3.19 0.09 3.99
N GLU A 60 4.13 0.99 4.15
CA GLU A 60 5.46 0.60 4.59
C GLU A 60 5.43 0.04 6.00
N ARG A 61 4.64 0.65 6.87
CA ARG A 61 4.53 0.18 8.22
C ARG A 61 3.90 -1.21 8.27
N TYR A 62 2.93 -1.44 7.43
CA TYR A 62 2.28 -2.74 7.34
C TYR A 62 3.30 -3.81 6.92
N VAL A 63 4.09 -3.51 5.92
CA VAL A 63 5.09 -4.45 5.44
C VAL A 63 6.14 -4.71 6.52
N HIS A 64 6.57 -3.67 7.20
CA HIS A 64 7.53 -3.83 8.27
C HIS A 64 6.97 -4.69 9.39
N ARG A 65 5.71 -4.53 9.69
CA ARG A 65 5.08 -5.32 10.72
C ARG A 65 5.02 -6.78 10.32
N LEU A 66 4.72 -7.04 9.06
CA LEU A 66 4.72 -8.42 8.57
C LEU A 66 6.08 -9.04 8.68
N GLN A 67 7.10 -8.27 8.38
CA GLN A 67 8.46 -8.77 8.44
C GLN A 67 8.92 -9.01 9.85
N ALA A 68 8.37 -8.28 10.80
CA ALA A 68 8.76 -8.40 12.18
C ALA A 68 8.04 -9.53 12.89
N LEU A 69 6.99 -10.08 12.30
CA LEU A 69 6.29 -11.16 12.94
C LEU A 69 7.16 -12.40 12.98
N PRO A 70 7.04 -13.18 14.02
CA PRO A 70 7.81 -14.41 14.08
C PRO A 70 7.47 -15.27 12.89
N SER A 71 8.49 -15.89 12.37
CA SER A 71 8.30 -16.65 11.22
C SER A 71 7.48 -17.84 11.58
N ARG A 72 6.37 -18.04 10.98
CA ARG A 72 5.63 -19.18 11.17
C ARG A 72 5.87 -20.03 10.01
N PRO A 73 5.87 -21.28 10.12
CA PRO A 73 6.03 -22.14 8.98
C PRO A 73 4.84 -21.94 8.12
N GLN A 74 5.02 -21.23 7.08
CA GLN A 74 3.98 -21.01 6.20
C GLN A 74 4.09 -21.96 5.12
N PRO A 75 3.03 -22.50 4.63
CA PRO A 75 3.11 -23.32 3.42
C PRO A 75 3.57 -22.41 2.35
N SER A 76 4.65 -22.73 1.76
CA SER A 76 5.09 -21.90 0.66
C SER A 76 4.11 -22.09 -0.46
N PRO A 77 4.02 -21.15 -1.33
CA PRO A 77 3.12 -21.25 -2.45
C PRO A 77 3.38 -22.48 -3.25
N ASP A 78 4.59 -22.93 -3.25
CA ASP A 78 4.91 -24.07 -3.98
C ASP A 78 4.45 -25.27 -3.29
N ALA A 79 4.40 -25.29 -2.02
CA ALA A 79 3.99 -26.42 -1.29
C ALA A 79 2.50 -26.52 -1.23
N ALA A 80 1.87 -25.47 -1.53
CA ALA A 80 0.44 -25.47 -1.43
C ALA A 80 -0.20 -26.22 -2.55
#